data_bd696fe736274b94d0a3147405253487
#
_entry.id   bd696fe736274b94d0a3147405253487
#
_cell.length_a   1.000
_cell.length_b   1.000
_cell.length_c   1.000
_cell.angle_alpha   90.00
_cell.angle_beta   90.00
_cell.angle_gamma   90.00
#
_symmetry.space_group_name_H-M   'P 1'
#
loop_
_entity.id
_entity.type
_entity.pdbx_description
1 polymer ?
#
loop_
_entity_poly.entity_id
_entity_poly.type
_entity_poly.pdbx_seq_one_letter_code
_entity_poly.pdbx_strand_id
1 'polypeptide(L)'
;MSLIISGIALAVNTSAFGQQKPEAIPRDTGSDLLWQKLETRVEEIAARLDGVMGVAVLDLTDGRVLLGNADRVFAAASSIKLAILLELYRQDQEARARAKGKARLDDIYSFDPKDLVEDSRIMAGLTPGVTRVTNGDLAQFMIAVSDNAAANVLIDRVGKANVNATLRGLGLSKTMLRRKMMNIAAARRGDENVATPQEMVRLLEAIWLC
;
A
#
# COMPACT_ATOMS: atom_id res chain seq x y z
N MET A 1 13.61 -32.58 48.90
CA MET A 1 14.50 -31.68 48.16
C MET A 1 13.65 -30.97 47.09
N SER A 2 13.07 -29.83 47.50
CA SER A 2 12.13 -29.05 46.62
C SER A 2 12.92 -28.05 45.80
N LEU A 3 12.80 -28.13 44.47
CA LEU A 3 13.36 -27.13 43.54
C LEU A 3 12.33 -26.01 43.34
N ILE A 4 12.67 -24.84 43.80
CA ILE A 4 11.92 -23.62 43.57
C ILE A 4 12.38 -23.07 42.22
N ILE A 5 11.47 -23.05 41.22
CA ILE A 5 11.70 -22.37 39.93
C ILE A 5 11.19 -20.94 40.08
N SER A 6 12.13 -20.00 40.25
CA SER A 6 11.84 -18.56 40.25
C SER A 6 11.51 -18.12 38.80
N GLY A 7 10.26 -17.83 38.56
CA GLY A 7 9.82 -17.18 37.32
C GLY A 7 10.26 -15.70 37.29
N ILE A 8 11.13 -15.35 36.34
CA ILE A 8 11.44 -13.94 36.05
C ILE A 8 10.33 -13.41 35.13
N ALA A 9 9.43 -12.62 35.71
CA ALA A 9 8.48 -11.85 34.95
C ALA A 9 9.23 -10.68 34.27
N LEU A 10 9.42 -10.78 32.96
CA LEU A 10 9.91 -9.66 32.14
C LEU A 10 8.77 -8.64 32.04
N ALA A 11 8.86 -7.56 32.81
CA ALA A 11 7.99 -6.42 32.65
C ALA A 11 8.32 -5.74 31.32
N VAL A 12 7.45 -5.94 30.34
CA VAL A 12 7.49 -5.16 29.09
C VAL A 12 7.06 -3.74 29.44
N ASN A 13 8.05 -2.86 29.55
CA ASN A 13 7.84 -1.44 29.75
C ASN A 13 7.24 -0.87 28.46
N THR A 14 5.92 -0.77 28.38
CA THR A 14 5.22 -0.01 27.34
C THR A 14 5.46 1.47 27.61
N SER A 15 6.63 1.95 27.19
CA SER A 15 6.86 3.39 27.08
C SER A 15 5.85 3.91 26.07
N ALA A 16 4.83 4.59 26.58
CA ALA A 16 3.92 5.39 25.78
C ALA A 16 4.78 6.31 24.91
N PHE A 17 4.78 6.09 23.61
CA PHE A 17 5.17 7.11 22.66
C PHE A 17 4.21 8.27 22.88
N GLY A 18 4.67 9.26 23.66
CA GLY A 18 3.99 10.53 23.78
C GLY A 18 3.89 11.11 22.37
N GLN A 19 2.71 11.02 21.80
CA GLN A 19 2.35 11.84 20.66
C GLN A 19 2.45 13.29 21.12
N GLN A 20 3.61 13.93 20.91
CA GLN A 20 3.66 15.37 20.86
C GLN A 20 2.74 15.78 19.73
N LYS A 21 1.55 16.25 20.11
CA LYS A 21 0.66 16.92 19.18
C LYS A 21 1.49 18.01 18.52
N PRO A 22 1.62 18.02 17.16
CA PRO A 22 2.38 19.06 16.51
C PRO A 22 1.84 20.42 16.98
N GLU A 23 2.73 21.30 17.44
CA GLU A 23 2.38 22.66 17.80
C GLU A 23 1.73 23.28 16.56
N ALA A 24 0.49 23.75 16.66
CA ALA A 24 -0.26 24.25 15.54
C ALA A 24 0.52 25.44 14.91
N ILE A 25 1.09 25.22 13.74
CA ILE A 25 1.71 26.27 12.95
C ILE A 25 0.64 27.34 12.72
N PRO A 26 0.92 28.63 12.98
CA PRO A 26 -0.06 29.70 12.72
C PRO A 26 -0.54 29.60 11.28
N ARG A 27 -1.84 29.37 11.09
CA ARG A 27 -2.43 29.21 9.76
C ARG A 27 -2.35 30.54 9.03
N ASP A 28 -1.72 30.55 7.87
CA ASP A 28 -1.77 31.65 6.95
C ASP A 28 -3.18 31.72 6.33
N THR A 29 -3.81 32.87 6.33
CA THR A 29 -5.13 33.13 5.73
C THR A 29 -5.20 32.70 4.26
N GLY A 30 -4.06 32.76 3.53
CA GLY A 30 -3.92 32.24 2.17
C GLY A 30 -4.10 30.72 2.07
N SER A 31 -3.53 29.97 3.01
CA SER A 31 -3.66 28.51 3.07
C SER A 31 -5.12 28.07 3.33
N ASP A 32 -5.83 28.78 4.22
CA ASP A 32 -7.23 28.49 4.50
C ASP A 32 -8.13 28.77 3.28
N LEU A 33 -7.86 29.84 2.55
CA LEU A 33 -8.60 30.15 1.33
C LEU A 33 -8.37 29.11 0.23
N LEU A 34 -7.13 28.61 0.08
CA LEU A 34 -6.81 27.55 -0.89
C LEU A 34 -7.50 26.23 -0.53
N TRP A 35 -7.56 25.89 0.76
CA TRP A 35 -8.26 24.71 1.23
C TRP A 35 -9.76 24.78 0.95
N GLN A 36 -10.41 25.89 1.27
CA GLN A 36 -11.82 26.14 0.96
C GLN A 36 -12.11 26.03 -0.56
N LYS A 37 -11.23 26.58 -1.40
CA LYS A 37 -11.35 26.43 -2.85
C LYS A 37 -11.24 24.97 -3.30
N LEU A 38 -10.35 24.18 -2.68
CA LEU A 38 -10.23 22.75 -2.97
C LEU A 38 -11.53 22.02 -2.60
N GLU A 39 -12.06 22.24 -1.41
CA GLU A 39 -13.32 21.66 -0.94
C GLU A 39 -14.47 21.97 -1.91
N THR A 40 -14.70 23.25 -2.19
CA THR A 40 -15.73 23.69 -3.13
C THR A 40 -15.56 23.07 -4.51
N ARG A 41 -14.32 22.98 -5.00
CA ARG A 41 -14.06 22.40 -6.32
C ARG A 41 -14.33 20.91 -6.39
N VAL A 42 -13.98 20.17 -5.33
CA VAL A 42 -14.28 18.73 -5.20
C VAL A 42 -15.78 18.49 -5.18
N GLU A 43 -16.55 19.30 -4.42
CA GLU A 43 -18.01 19.23 -4.35
C GLU A 43 -18.66 19.52 -5.72
N GLU A 44 -18.21 20.57 -6.41
CA GLU A 44 -18.71 20.92 -7.74
C GLU A 44 -18.49 19.79 -8.77
N ILE A 45 -17.31 19.15 -8.73
CA ILE A 45 -16.99 18.03 -9.62
C ILE A 45 -17.87 16.83 -9.27
N ALA A 46 -18.00 16.51 -8.00
CA ALA A 46 -18.84 15.39 -7.52
C ALA A 46 -20.30 15.55 -7.91
N ALA A 47 -20.84 16.78 -7.82
CA ALA A 47 -22.21 17.08 -8.17
C ALA A 47 -22.53 16.96 -9.68
N ARG A 48 -21.52 17.09 -10.54
CA ARG A 48 -21.67 16.97 -12.00
C ARG A 48 -21.42 15.57 -12.54
N LEU A 49 -20.87 14.67 -11.71
CA LEU A 49 -20.53 13.33 -12.11
C LEU A 49 -21.80 12.47 -12.19
N ASP A 50 -22.03 11.84 -13.34
CA ASP A 50 -23.02 10.76 -13.48
C ASP A 50 -22.41 9.46 -12.91
N GLY A 51 -22.41 9.36 -11.58
CA GLY A 51 -21.79 8.26 -10.86
C GLY A 51 -21.51 8.59 -9.41
N VAL A 52 -20.55 7.86 -8.81
CA VAL A 52 -20.15 8.08 -7.41
C VAL A 52 -18.66 8.36 -7.35
N MET A 53 -18.30 9.49 -6.81
CA MET A 53 -16.94 9.88 -6.51
C MET A 53 -16.62 9.65 -5.03
N GLY A 54 -15.50 8.98 -4.76
CA GLY A 54 -14.91 8.89 -3.42
C GLY A 54 -13.60 9.68 -3.39
N VAL A 55 -13.43 10.52 -2.38
CA VAL A 55 -12.24 11.36 -2.21
C VAL A 55 -11.78 11.32 -0.76
N ALA A 56 -10.47 11.24 -0.57
CA ALA A 56 -9.82 11.52 0.70
C ALA A 56 -8.52 12.27 0.42
N VAL A 57 -8.31 13.38 1.11
CA VAL A 57 -7.09 14.18 1.04
C VAL A 57 -6.59 14.38 2.47
N LEU A 58 -5.31 14.23 2.69
CA LEU A 58 -4.62 14.53 3.93
C LEU A 58 -3.49 15.52 3.63
N ASP A 59 -3.54 16.69 4.21
CA ASP A 59 -2.42 17.61 4.20
C ASP A 59 -1.42 17.20 5.29
N LEU A 60 -0.27 16.72 4.88
CA LEU A 60 0.78 16.27 5.81
C LEU A 60 1.45 17.43 6.56
N THR A 61 1.22 18.68 6.14
CA THR A 61 1.82 19.86 6.77
C THR A 61 1.08 20.24 8.06
N ASP A 62 -0.24 20.23 8.03
CA ASP A 62 -1.08 20.68 9.14
C ASP A 62 -2.14 19.68 9.60
N GLY A 63 -2.21 18.52 8.95
CA GLY A 63 -3.12 17.43 9.29
C GLY A 63 -4.58 17.67 8.88
N ARG A 64 -4.87 18.67 8.02
CA ARG A 64 -6.21 18.87 7.49
C ARG A 64 -6.65 17.69 6.63
N VAL A 65 -7.92 17.34 6.73
CA VAL A 65 -8.50 16.20 6.02
C VAL A 65 -9.76 16.65 5.27
N LEU A 66 -9.86 16.28 3.98
CA LEU A 66 -11.05 16.39 3.17
C LEU A 66 -11.57 14.99 2.85
N LEU A 67 -12.83 14.71 3.15
CA LEU A 67 -13.43 13.40 2.98
C LEU A 67 -14.77 13.52 2.23
N GLY A 68 -14.91 12.84 1.09
CA GLY A 68 -16.15 12.68 0.35
C GLY A 68 -16.37 11.22 0.00
N ASN A 69 -17.44 10.57 0.45
CA ASN A 69 -17.66 9.12 0.29
C ASN A 69 -16.40 8.28 0.62
N ALA A 70 -15.60 8.77 1.57
CA ALA A 70 -14.24 8.30 1.80
C ALA A 70 -14.17 6.87 2.35
N ASP A 71 -15.24 6.40 3.00
CA ASP A 71 -15.36 5.06 3.57
C ASP A 71 -16.07 4.06 2.64
N ARG A 72 -16.51 4.52 1.45
CA ARG A 72 -17.13 3.66 0.45
C ARG A 72 -16.09 2.79 -0.24
N VAL A 73 -16.43 1.51 -0.42
CA VAL A 73 -15.58 0.54 -1.11
C VAL A 73 -15.70 0.71 -2.61
N PHE A 74 -14.55 0.81 -3.30
CA PHE A 74 -14.42 0.88 -4.75
C PHE A 74 -13.50 -0.24 -5.25
N ALA A 75 -13.59 -0.57 -6.54
CA ALA A 75 -12.56 -1.34 -7.20
C ALA A 75 -11.24 -0.56 -7.15
N ALA A 76 -10.20 -1.18 -6.59
CA ALA A 76 -8.95 -0.49 -6.33
C ALA A 76 -8.13 -0.25 -7.61
N ALA A 77 -8.41 -1.00 -8.69
CA ALA A 77 -7.57 -1.00 -9.89
C ALA A 77 -6.08 -1.10 -9.52
N SER A 78 -5.22 -0.29 -10.14
CA SER A 78 -3.77 -0.30 -9.85
C SER A 78 -3.37 0.36 -8.54
N SER A 79 -4.26 1.06 -7.84
CA SER A 79 -3.91 1.65 -6.53
C SER A 79 -3.55 0.58 -5.48
N ILE A 80 -4.05 -0.66 -5.62
CA ILE A 80 -3.70 -1.78 -4.76
C ILE A 80 -2.20 -2.12 -4.78
N LYS A 81 -1.46 -1.70 -5.81
CA LYS A 81 -0.01 -1.91 -5.94
C LYS A 81 0.79 -1.24 -4.82
N LEU A 82 0.24 -0.18 -4.21
CA LEU A 82 0.83 0.46 -3.03
C LEU A 82 0.89 -0.51 -1.83
N ALA A 83 -0.11 -1.36 -1.65
CA ALA A 83 -0.11 -2.37 -0.60
C ALA A 83 0.95 -3.46 -0.84
N ILE A 84 1.17 -3.84 -2.11
CA ILE A 84 2.24 -4.79 -2.49
C ILE A 84 3.61 -4.17 -2.22
N LEU A 85 3.78 -2.89 -2.58
CA LEU A 85 5.01 -2.14 -2.32
C LEU A 85 5.33 -2.09 -0.83
N LEU A 86 4.37 -1.69 0.00
CA LEU A 86 4.55 -1.61 1.44
C LEU A 86 4.97 -2.97 2.03
N GLU A 87 4.30 -4.06 1.62
CA GLU A 87 4.64 -5.41 2.10
C GLU A 87 6.04 -5.85 1.66
N LEU A 88 6.48 -5.50 0.45
CA LEU A 88 7.84 -5.80 -0.01
C LEU A 88 8.89 -5.10 0.87
N TYR A 89 8.71 -3.80 1.14
CA TYR A 89 9.64 -3.06 1.99
C TYR A 89 9.64 -3.57 3.44
N ARG A 90 8.47 -3.92 3.98
CA ARG A 90 8.34 -4.51 5.31
C ARG A 90 9.11 -5.84 5.40
N GLN A 91 8.98 -6.70 4.39
CA GLN A 91 9.71 -7.97 4.35
C GLN A 91 11.22 -7.77 4.18
N ASP A 92 11.66 -6.81 3.37
CA ASP A 92 13.08 -6.48 3.23
C ASP A 92 13.67 -6.01 4.57
N GLN A 93 12.97 -5.17 5.32
CA GLN A 93 13.40 -4.75 6.66
C GLN A 93 13.51 -5.95 7.62
N GLU A 94 12.51 -6.84 7.64
CA GLU A 94 12.57 -8.07 8.44
C GLU A 94 13.73 -8.99 8.03
N ALA A 95 13.98 -9.15 6.73
CA ALA A 95 15.09 -9.92 6.20
C ALA A 95 16.44 -9.35 6.65
N ARG A 96 16.60 -8.02 6.61
CA ARG A 96 17.79 -7.32 7.12
C ARG A 96 17.98 -7.52 8.62
N ALA A 97 16.88 -7.62 9.37
CA ALA A 97 16.86 -8.00 10.78
C ALA A 97 17.02 -9.52 11.02
N ARG A 98 17.46 -10.28 9.99
CA ARG A 98 17.74 -11.72 10.00
C ARG A 98 16.50 -12.64 10.07
N ALA A 99 15.30 -12.18 9.78
CA ALA A 99 14.16 -13.05 9.59
C ALA A 99 14.33 -13.88 8.31
N LYS A 100 14.11 -15.20 8.41
CA LYS A 100 14.21 -16.12 7.27
C LYS A 100 12.92 -16.13 6.43
N GLY A 101 13.06 -16.45 5.13
CA GLY A 101 11.91 -16.66 4.25
C GLY A 101 11.16 -15.37 3.90
N LYS A 102 11.81 -14.23 3.97
CA LYS A 102 11.28 -12.92 3.59
C LYS A 102 11.85 -12.47 2.26
N ALA A 103 11.02 -11.81 1.45
CA ALA A 103 11.45 -11.22 0.20
C ALA A 103 12.38 -10.03 0.47
N ARG A 104 13.44 -9.91 -0.32
CA ARG A 104 14.40 -8.81 -0.23
C ARG A 104 14.35 -7.97 -1.49
N LEU A 105 14.70 -6.69 -1.39
CA LEU A 105 14.77 -5.80 -2.55
C LEU A 105 15.86 -6.25 -3.54
N ASP A 106 16.92 -6.85 -3.07
CA ASP A 106 18.06 -7.33 -3.89
C ASP A 106 17.92 -8.79 -4.38
N ASP A 107 16.81 -9.49 -4.05
CA ASP A 107 16.53 -10.82 -4.59
C ASP A 107 16.36 -10.75 -6.10
N ILE A 108 17.07 -11.62 -6.82
CA ILE A 108 17.07 -11.66 -8.27
C ILE A 108 15.85 -12.40 -8.81
N TYR A 109 15.21 -11.83 -9.81
CA TYR A 109 14.23 -12.45 -10.69
C TYR A 109 14.83 -12.65 -12.08
N SER A 110 14.79 -13.87 -12.59
CA SER A 110 15.14 -14.18 -13.99
C SER A 110 13.85 -14.11 -14.80
N PHE A 111 13.86 -13.30 -15.85
CA PHE A 111 12.66 -13.08 -16.65
C PHE A 111 12.15 -14.37 -17.31
N ASP A 112 10.87 -14.67 -17.09
CA ASP A 112 10.16 -15.79 -17.69
C ASP A 112 8.94 -15.26 -18.48
N PRO A 113 8.83 -15.52 -19.79
CA PRO A 113 7.73 -15.05 -20.62
C PRO A 113 6.34 -15.50 -20.15
N LYS A 114 6.26 -16.60 -19.40
CA LYS A 114 4.97 -17.09 -18.82
C LYS A 114 4.35 -16.14 -17.79
N ASP A 115 5.16 -15.23 -17.21
CA ASP A 115 4.69 -14.26 -16.22
C ASP A 115 4.07 -13.01 -16.88
N LEU A 116 4.19 -12.88 -18.22
CA LEU A 116 3.59 -11.76 -18.96
C LEU A 116 2.07 -11.82 -18.92
N VAL A 117 1.48 -10.65 -18.68
CA VAL A 117 0.04 -10.39 -18.79
C VAL A 117 -0.18 -9.08 -19.54
N GLU A 118 -1.42 -8.74 -19.87
CA GLU A 118 -1.74 -7.45 -20.50
C GLU A 118 -1.21 -6.26 -19.70
N ASP A 119 -0.86 -5.18 -20.39
CA ASP A 119 -0.25 -3.96 -19.80
C ASP A 119 1.06 -4.20 -19.02
N SER A 120 1.87 -5.15 -19.48
CA SER A 120 3.23 -5.39 -18.98
C SER A 120 4.24 -4.57 -19.80
N ARG A 121 4.25 -3.27 -19.61
CA ARG A 121 4.91 -2.29 -20.50
C ARG A 121 6.43 -2.43 -20.54
N ILE A 122 7.09 -2.68 -19.43
CA ILE A 122 8.54 -2.87 -19.34
C ILE A 122 8.86 -4.35 -19.46
N MET A 123 8.15 -5.21 -18.70
CA MET A 123 8.42 -6.64 -18.69
C MET A 123 8.29 -7.27 -20.07
N ALA A 124 7.38 -6.79 -20.93
CA ALA A 124 7.20 -7.28 -22.30
C ALA A 124 8.40 -7.00 -23.23
N GLY A 125 9.25 -6.03 -22.88
CA GLY A 125 10.47 -5.70 -23.63
C GLY A 125 11.72 -6.44 -23.17
N LEU A 126 11.63 -7.28 -22.13
CA LEU A 126 12.78 -8.00 -21.58
C LEU A 126 13.11 -9.25 -22.42
N THR A 127 14.39 -9.63 -22.45
CA THR A 127 14.87 -10.79 -23.21
C THR A 127 14.85 -12.05 -22.36
N PRO A 128 14.07 -13.09 -22.75
CA PRO A 128 14.03 -14.35 -22.03
C PRO A 128 15.38 -15.04 -21.92
N GLY A 129 15.65 -15.64 -20.76
CA GLY A 129 16.89 -16.36 -20.49
C GLY A 129 18.14 -15.49 -20.33
N VAL A 130 18.04 -14.17 -20.58
CA VAL A 130 19.14 -13.21 -20.48
C VAL A 130 18.88 -12.18 -19.38
N THR A 131 17.69 -11.59 -19.38
CA THR A 131 17.38 -10.50 -18.45
C THR A 131 17.15 -11.01 -17.03
N ARG A 132 17.86 -10.37 -16.11
CA ARG A 132 17.71 -10.57 -14.67
C ARG A 132 17.53 -9.20 -14.03
N VAL A 133 16.55 -9.08 -13.17
CA VAL A 133 16.23 -7.84 -12.42
C VAL A 133 16.02 -8.15 -10.96
N THR A 134 16.14 -7.15 -10.11
CA THR A 134 15.87 -7.28 -8.67
C THR A 134 14.40 -7.10 -8.36
N ASN A 135 13.97 -7.49 -7.16
CA ASN A 135 12.64 -7.11 -6.66
C ASN A 135 12.48 -5.58 -6.58
N GLY A 136 13.56 -4.84 -6.32
CA GLY A 136 13.58 -3.38 -6.35
C GLY A 136 13.27 -2.82 -7.75
N ASP A 137 13.86 -3.40 -8.81
CA ASP A 137 13.56 -3.02 -10.20
C ASP A 137 12.09 -3.34 -10.54
N LEU A 138 11.60 -4.52 -10.14
CA LEU A 138 10.19 -4.89 -10.33
C LEU A 138 9.25 -3.92 -9.60
N ALA A 139 9.60 -3.47 -8.40
CA ALA A 139 8.82 -2.47 -7.67
C ALA A 139 8.79 -1.13 -8.42
N GLN A 140 9.91 -0.71 -9.02
CA GLN A 140 9.94 0.48 -9.87
C GLN A 140 9.05 0.31 -11.11
N PHE A 141 9.13 -0.81 -11.83
CA PHE A 141 8.26 -1.08 -12.99
C PHE A 141 6.78 -1.08 -12.59
N MET A 142 6.46 -1.71 -11.46
CA MET A 142 5.10 -1.76 -10.93
C MET A 142 4.53 -0.36 -10.62
N ILE A 143 5.33 0.52 -10.02
CA ILE A 143 4.84 1.84 -9.57
C ILE A 143 4.97 2.90 -10.66
N ALA A 144 6.12 3.00 -11.35
CA ALA A 144 6.36 4.09 -12.30
C ALA A 144 5.49 4.00 -13.56
N VAL A 145 5.27 2.79 -14.08
CA VAL A 145 4.50 2.58 -15.32
C VAL A 145 3.33 1.61 -15.13
N SER A 146 3.04 1.23 -13.89
CA SER A 146 1.94 0.32 -13.56
C SER A 146 2.04 -1.06 -14.22
N ASP A 147 3.26 -1.59 -14.41
CA ASP A 147 3.49 -2.89 -15.03
C ASP A 147 2.80 -4.03 -14.27
N ASN A 148 1.94 -4.77 -14.95
CA ASN A 148 1.11 -5.79 -14.31
C ASN A 148 1.86 -7.11 -14.10
N ALA A 149 2.78 -7.48 -14.99
CA ALA A 149 3.61 -8.67 -14.80
C ALA A 149 4.55 -8.49 -13.60
N ALA A 150 5.21 -7.33 -13.49
CA ALA A 150 6.03 -6.99 -12.34
C ALA A 150 5.24 -7.06 -11.02
N ALA A 151 4.01 -6.53 -11.01
CA ALA A 151 3.13 -6.64 -9.86
C ALA A 151 2.81 -8.09 -9.49
N ASN A 152 2.51 -8.95 -10.47
CA ASN A 152 2.18 -10.35 -10.25
C ASN A 152 3.37 -11.17 -9.72
N VAL A 153 4.56 -10.91 -10.22
CA VAL A 153 5.80 -11.53 -9.70
C VAL A 153 6.02 -11.12 -8.25
N LEU A 154 5.83 -9.84 -7.91
CA LEU A 154 5.97 -9.36 -6.53
C LEU A 154 4.89 -9.95 -5.61
N ILE A 155 3.63 -10.09 -6.07
CA ILE A 155 2.57 -10.76 -5.30
C ILE A 155 2.97 -12.20 -4.94
N ASP A 156 3.59 -12.93 -5.87
CA ASP A 156 4.06 -14.30 -5.59
C ASP A 156 5.21 -14.32 -4.58
N ARG A 157 6.09 -13.32 -4.63
CA ARG A 157 7.25 -13.22 -3.74
C ARG A 157 6.87 -12.84 -2.32
N VAL A 158 6.04 -11.81 -2.16
CA VAL A 158 5.65 -11.33 -0.82
C VAL A 158 4.51 -12.15 -0.23
N GLY A 159 3.68 -12.76 -1.07
CA GLY A 159 2.50 -13.53 -0.69
C GLY A 159 1.26 -12.65 -0.45
N LYS A 160 0.18 -12.93 -1.20
CA LYS A 160 -1.11 -12.22 -1.06
C LYS A 160 -1.65 -12.21 0.38
N ALA A 161 -1.49 -13.30 1.11
CA ALA A 161 -1.92 -13.40 2.50
C ALA A 161 -1.17 -12.42 3.41
N ASN A 162 0.12 -12.23 3.18
CA ASN A 162 0.96 -11.31 3.94
C ASN A 162 0.57 -9.86 3.64
N VAL A 163 0.34 -9.48 2.37
CA VAL A 163 -0.18 -8.15 2.00
C VAL A 163 -1.45 -7.83 2.78
N ASN A 164 -2.41 -8.75 2.79
CA ASN A 164 -3.67 -8.54 3.51
C ASN A 164 -3.50 -8.56 5.04
N ALA A 165 -2.52 -9.30 5.57
CA ALA A 165 -2.21 -9.28 7.00
C ALA A 165 -1.63 -7.92 7.42
N THR A 166 -0.73 -7.36 6.63
CA THR A 166 -0.16 -6.02 6.84
C THR A 166 -1.24 -4.94 6.79
N LEU A 167 -2.13 -4.97 5.78
CA LEU A 167 -3.26 -4.04 5.70
C LEU A 167 -4.12 -4.10 6.97
N ARG A 168 -4.50 -5.30 7.43
CA ARG A 168 -5.27 -5.46 8.69
C ARG A 168 -4.50 -4.97 9.91
N GLY A 169 -3.20 -5.21 9.98
CA GLY A 169 -2.34 -4.73 11.07
C GLY A 169 -2.30 -3.21 11.18
N LEU A 170 -2.47 -2.51 10.05
CA LEU A 170 -2.60 -1.05 9.98
C LEU A 170 -4.04 -0.55 10.20
N GLY A 171 -5.00 -1.45 10.47
CA GLY A 171 -6.42 -1.09 10.61
C GLY A 171 -7.14 -0.83 9.28
N LEU A 172 -6.54 -1.20 8.12
CA LEU A 172 -7.10 -1.02 6.79
C LEU A 172 -7.90 -2.27 6.40
N SER A 173 -9.06 -2.44 7.00
CA SER A 173 -9.83 -3.69 6.93
C SER A 173 -10.68 -3.84 5.66
N LYS A 174 -10.97 -2.74 4.96
CA LYS A 174 -11.77 -2.71 3.74
C LYS A 174 -10.92 -2.80 2.47
N THR A 175 -9.63 -2.42 2.54
CA THR A 175 -8.69 -2.58 1.44
C THR A 175 -8.18 -4.01 1.38
N MET A 176 -8.30 -4.65 0.21
CA MET A 176 -7.99 -6.07 0.09
C MET A 176 -7.46 -6.44 -1.28
N LEU A 177 -6.31 -7.12 -1.30
CA LEU A 177 -5.77 -7.79 -2.47
C LEU A 177 -6.39 -9.19 -2.59
N ARG A 178 -7.32 -9.38 -3.53
CA ARG A 178 -8.04 -10.66 -3.71
C ARG A 178 -7.49 -11.48 -4.87
N ARG A 179 -7.04 -10.81 -5.94
CA ARG A 179 -6.58 -11.44 -7.18
C ARG A 179 -5.28 -10.82 -7.70
N LYS A 180 -4.57 -11.56 -8.55
CA LYS A 180 -3.48 -11.03 -9.37
C LYS A 180 -4.00 -10.02 -10.40
N MET A 181 -3.10 -9.18 -10.89
CA MET A 181 -3.40 -8.26 -11.98
C MET A 181 -3.81 -9.04 -13.23
N MET A 182 -4.75 -8.52 -13.99
CA MET A 182 -5.31 -9.09 -15.22
C MET A 182 -5.98 -10.48 -15.07
N ASN A 183 -6.22 -10.96 -13.86
CA ASN A 183 -7.04 -12.16 -13.66
C ASN A 183 -8.54 -11.82 -13.78
N ILE A 184 -8.99 -11.62 -15.03
CA ILE A 184 -10.37 -11.21 -15.35
C ILE A 184 -11.39 -12.27 -14.90
N ALA A 185 -11.02 -13.56 -14.97
CA ALA A 185 -11.91 -14.63 -14.52
C ALA A 185 -12.23 -14.54 -13.02
N ALA A 186 -11.25 -14.19 -12.18
CA ALA A 186 -11.47 -13.95 -10.76
C ALA A 186 -12.34 -12.71 -10.53
N ALA A 187 -12.09 -11.61 -11.24
CA ALA A 187 -12.90 -10.38 -11.14
C ALA A 187 -14.37 -10.65 -11.49
N ARG A 188 -14.65 -11.42 -12.54
CA ARG A 188 -16.03 -11.79 -12.93
C ARG A 188 -16.76 -12.65 -11.89
N ARG A 189 -16.03 -13.36 -11.03
CA ARG A 189 -16.62 -14.09 -9.88
C ARG A 189 -16.79 -13.26 -8.62
N GLY A 190 -16.46 -11.96 -8.67
CA GLY A 190 -16.53 -11.04 -7.52
C GLY A 190 -15.26 -10.94 -6.69
N ASP A 191 -14.17 -11.62 -7.09
CA ASP A 191 -12.86 -11.53 -6.45
C ASP A 191 -12.11 -10.26 -6.89
N GLU A 192 -12.75 -9.09 -6.79
CA GLU A 192 -12.12 -7.82 -7.19
C GLU A 192 -11.22 -7.27 -6.08
N ASN A 193 -10.07 -6.70 -6.47
CA ASN A 193 -9.23 -5.93 -5.56
C ASN A 193 -9.97 -4.64 -5.19
N VAL A 194 -10.10 -4.38 -3.91
CA VAL A 194 -10.93 -3.28 -3.41
C VAL A 194 -10.16 -2.37 -2.46
N ALA A 195 -10.58 -1.12 -2.39
CA ALA A 195 -10.07 -0.15 -1.43
C ALA A 195 -11.12 0.91 -1.11
N THR A 196 -10.92 1.66 -0.03
CA THR A 196 -11.64 2.90 0.23
C THR A 196 -10.68 4.09 0.07
N PRO A 197 -11.16 5.28 -0.34
CA PRO A 197 -10.33 6.47 -0.41
C PRO A 197 -9.61 6.77 0.91
N GLN A 198 -10.30 6.66 2.03
CA GLN A 198 -9.73 6.91 3.36
C GLN A 198 -8.62 5.94 3.72
N GLU A 199 -8.77 4.64 3.41
CA GLU A 199 -7.72 3.67 3.68
C GLU A 199 -6.51 3.85 2.75
N MET A 200 -6.74 4.28 1.49
CA MET A 200 -5.65 4.59 0.57
C MET A 200 -4.82 5.78 1.03
N VAL A 201 -5.44 6.83 1.56
CA VAL A 201 -4.70 7.97 2.16
C VAL A 201 -3.88 7.51 3.36
N ARG A 202 -4.45 6.68 4.25
CA ARG A 202 -3.71 6.14 5.40
C ARG A 202 -2.56 5.23 4.97
N LEU A 203 -2.73 4.45 3.91
CA LEU A 203 -1.66 3.64 3.34
C LEU A 203 -0.53 4.50 2.80
N LEU A 204 -0.85 5.60 2.09
CA LEU A 204 0.14 6.57 1.61
C LEU A 204 0.87 7.27 2.76
N GLU A 205 0.15 7.66 3.80
CA GLU A 205 0.73 8.22 5.02
C GLU A 205 1.70 7.24 5.69
N ALA A 206 1.32 5.97 5.81
CA ALA A 206 2.20 4.93 6.36
C ALA A 206 3.48 4.75 5.54
N ILE A 207 3.40 4.81 4.20
CA ILE A 207 4.56 4.76 3.31
C ILE A 207 5.45 5.99 3.47
N TRP A 208 4.85 7.18 3.66
CA TRP A 208 5.58 8.43 3.85
C TRP A 208 6.38 8.48 5.15
N LEU A 209 5.85 7.84 6.21
CA LEU A 209 6.44 7.81 7.55
C LEU A 209 7.47 6.67 7.75
N CYS A 210 7.64 5.77 6.77
CA CYS A 210 8.65 4.70 6.78
C CYS A 210 10.02 5.22 6.36
#